data_658e92131bd3b8cea999263f799691d8
#
_entry.id   658e92131bd3b8cea999263f799691d8
#
_cell.length_a   1.000
_cell.length_b   1.000
_cell.length_c   1.000
_cell.angle_alpha   90.00
_cell.angle_beta   90.00
_cell.angle_gamma   90.00
#
_symmetry.space_group_name_H-M   'P 1'
#
loop_
_entity.id
_entity.type
_entity.pdbx_description
1 polymer ?
#
loop_
_entity_poly.entity_id
_entity_poly.type
_entity_poly.pdbx_seq_one_letter_code
_entity_poly.pdbx_strand_id
1 'polypeptide(L)' 'MNQQATASQKSRAEQETENEANRLRDQVDAALAAVISRSPDEIDSLQSAADRIERAARDLGDALRELARQRRTPEFL' A
#
# COMPACT_ATOMS: atom_id res chain seq x y z
N MET A 1 -1.77 -25.02 18.43
CA MET A 1 -2.18 -24.69 17.81
C MET A 1 -2.79 -23.53 17.80
N ASN A 2 -3.28 -23.13 18.43
CA ASN A 2 -3.86 -22.04 18.38
C ASN A 2 -3.12 -20.92 18.54
N GLN A 3 -2.01 -20.94 18.90
CA GLN A 3 -1.30 -19.81 19.05
C GLN A 3 -1.06 -19.19 17.84
N GLN A 4 -1.10 -19.87 16.79
CA GLN A 4 -0.90 -19.20 15.65
C GLN A 4 -2.00 -18.32 15.40
N ALA A 5 -3.17 -18.64 15.73
CA ALA A 5 -4.26 -17.77 15.51
C ALA A 5 -4.04 -16.51 16.24
N THR A 6 -3.56 -16.57 17.43
CA THR A 6 -3.36 -15.38 18.17
C THR A 6 -2.30 -14.55 17.57
N ALA A 7 -1.24 -15.17 17.20
CA ALA A 7 -0.13 -14.42 16.70
C ALA A 7 -0.46 -13.77 15.39
N SER A 8 -1.31 -14.36 14.62
CA SER A 8 -1.58 -13.80 13.35
C SER A 8 -2.78 -12.93 13.33
N GLN A 9 -3.40 -12.69 14.47
CA GLN A 9 -4.52 -11.85 14.45
C GLN A 9 -4.13 -10.45 14.34
N LYS A 10 -4.20 -9.89 13.19
CA LYS A 10 -3.98 -8.49 12.97
C LYS A 10 -5.30 -7.82 12.93
N SER A 11 -5.36 -6.59 13.32
CA SER A 11 -6.57 -5.83 13.21
C SER A 11 -6.85 -5.64 11.73
N ARG A 12 -8.09 -5.32 11.42
CA ARG A 12 -8.44 -5.07 10.05
C ARG A 12 -7.63 -3.88 9.51
N ALA A 13 -7.40 -2.87 10.33
CA ALA A 13 -6.65 -1.72 9.89
C ALA A 13 -5.20 -2.09 9.58
N GLU A 14 -4.61 -2.97 10.36
CA GLU A 14 -3.25 -3.42 10.07
C GLU A 14 -3.21 -4.19 8.77
N GLN A 15 -4.20 -5.04 8.56
CA GLN A 15 -4.26 -5.84 7.35
C GLN A 15 -4.42 -4.94 6.13
N GLU A 16 -5.30 -3.96 6.24
CA GLU A 16 -5.52 -3.05 5.13
C GLU A 16 -4.28 -2.22 4.83
N THR A 17 -3.58 -1.79 5.88
CA THR A 17 -2.36 -1.02 5.67
C THR A 17 -1.32 -1.87 4.96
N GLU A 18 -1.17 -3.12 5.34
CA GLU A 18 -0.23 -4.00 4.67
C GLU A 18 -0.61 -4.22 3.22
N ASN A 19 -1.90 -4.38 2.95
CA ASN A 19 -2.36 -4.57 1.59
C ASN A 19 -2.05 -3.35 0.73
N GLU A 20 -2.27 -2.15 1.27
CA GLU A 20 -2.00 -0.94 0.53
C GLU A 20 -0.49 -0.74 0.31
N ALA A 21 0.31 -1.10 1.31
CA ALA A 21 1.76 -1.01 1.15
C ALA A 21 2.25 -1.95 0.07
N ASN A 22 1.70 -3.16 0.03
CA ASN A 22 2.09 -4.12 -0.98
C ASN A 22 1.64 -3.67 -2.36
N ARG A 23 0.48 -3.04 -2.44
CA ARG A 23 0.01 -2.52 -3.71
C ARG A 23 0.95 -1.42 -4.22
N LEU A 24 1.38 -0.52 -3.33
CA LEU A 24 2.29 0.53 -3.74
C LEU A 24 3.61 -0.08 -4.21
N ARG A 25 4.10 -1.09 -3.51
CA ARG A 25 5.34 -1.73 -3.91
C ARG A 25 5.20 -2.33 -5.30
N ASP A 26 4.07 -2.97 -5.59
CA ASP A 26 3.84 -3.55 -6.89
C ASP A 26 3.83 -2.47 -7.98
N GLN A 27 3.25 -1.32 -7.68
CA GLN A 27 3.23 -0.23 -8.64
C GLN A 27 4.62 0.35 -8.86
N VAL A 28 5.44 0.38 -7.82
CA VAL A 28 6.82 0.84 -7.98
C VAL A 28 7.59 -0.13 -8.86
N ASP A 29 7.40 -1.43 -8.66
CA ASP A 29 8.06 -2.43 -9.48
C ASP A 29 7.64 -2.30 -10.94
N ALA A 30 6.36 -2.06 -11.17
CA ALA A 30 5.87 -1.89 -12.53
C ALA A 30 6.46 -0.63 -13.15
N ALA A 31 6.64 0.43 -12.36
CA ALA A 31 7.23 1.65 -12.87
C ALA A 31 8.68 1.44 -13.26
N LEU A 32 9.42 0.66 -12.48
CA LEU A 32 10.80 0.37 -12.83
C LEU A 32 10.86 -0.39 -14.15
N ALA A 33 9.94 -1.33 -14.34
CA ALA A 33 9.88 -2.06 -15.59
C ALA A 33 9.60 -1.11 -16.76
N ALA A 34 8.72 -0.14 -16.54
CA ALA A 34 8.40 0.81 -17.60
C ALA A 34 9.60 1.70 -17.93
N VAL A 35 10.39 2.05 -16.93
CA VAL A 35 11.58 2.85 -17.17
C VAL A 35 12.60 2.10 -18.02
N ILE A 36 12.73 0.81 -17.77
CA ILE A 36 13.68 0.01 -18.48
C ILE A 36 13.20 -0.30 -19.90
N SER A 37 11.92 -0.47 -20.06
CA SER A 37 11.36 -0.82 -21.35
C SER A 37 11.43 0.36 -22.30
N ARG A 38 11.78 0.13 -23.52
CA ARG A 38 11.85 1.20 -24.50
C ARG A 38 10.86 0.94 -25.59
N SER A 39 9.60 0.90 -25.22
CA SER A 39 8.57 0.62 -26.19
C SER A 39 8.09 1.90 -26.85
N PRO A 40 7.42 1.80 -27.96
CA PRO A 40 6.92 2.99 -28.64
C PRO A 40 5.94 3.81 -27.81
N ASP A 41 5.24 3.17 -26.88
CA ASP A 41 4.28 3.89 -26.06
C ASP A 41 4.82 4.09 -24.66
N GLU A 42 6.12 4.22 -24.53
CA GLU A 42 6.70 4.33 -23.20
C GLU A 42 6.23 5.60 -22.48
N ILE A 43 5.93 6.67 -23.20
CA ILE A 43 5.47 7.88 -22.55
C ILE A 43 4.15 7.64 -21.86
N ASP A 44 3.21 6.97 -22.54
CA ASP A 44 1.93 6.66 -21.93
C ASP A 44 2.12 5.70 -20.75
N SER A 45 3.03 4.76 -20.88
CA SER A 45 3.29 3.82 -19.79
C SER A 45 3.86 4.54 -18.58
N LEU A 46 4.76 5.50 -18.80
CA LEU A 46 5.34 6.23 -17.69
C LEU A 46 4.30 7.11 -17.00
N GLN A 47 3.43 7.73 -17.77
CA GLN A 47 2.38 8.57 -17.20
C GLN A 47 1.38 7.72 -16.42
N SER A 48 1.03 6.56 -16.94
CA SER A 48 0.12 5.67 -16.23
C SER A 48 0.76 5.17 -14.93
N ALA A 49 2.06 4.88 -14.96
CA ALA A 49 2.75 4.44 -13.78
C ALA A 49 2.73 5.53 -12.72
N ALA A 50 2.92 6.78 -13.12
CA ALA A 50 2.91 7.89 -12.17
C ALA A 50 1.53 8.00 -11.52
N ASP A 51 0.47 7.90 -12.30
CA ASP A 51 -0.88 8.00 -11.75
C ASP A 51 -1.17 6.86 -10.77
N ARG A 52 -0.74 5.66 -11.10
CA ARG A 52 -0.99 4.52 -10.23
C ARG A 52 -0.21 4.64 -8.93
N ILE A 53 1.02 5.12 -8.99
CA ILE A 53 1.81 5.29 -7.79
C ILE A 53 1.20 6.37 -6.92
N GLU A 54 0.75 7.47 -7.49
CA GLU A 54 0.14 8.53 -6.70
C GLU A 54 -1.11 8.04 -6.00
N ARG A 55 -1.92 7.27 -6.71
CA ARG A 55 -3.13 6.74 -6.12
C ARG A 55 -2.82 5.75 -5.01
N ALA A 56 -1.88 4.84 -5.26
CA ALA A 56 -1.54 3.83 -4.27
C ALA A 56 -0.91 4.48 -3.04
N ALA A 57 -0.11 5.53 -3.24
CA ALA A 57 0.51 6.22 -2.12
C ALA A 57 -0.53 6.95 -1.29
N ARG A 58 -1.53 7.54 -1.95
CA ARG A 58 -2.60 8.22 -1.21
C ARG A 58 -3.38 7.23 -0.39
N ASP A 59 -3.70 6.08 -0.98
CA ASP A 59 -4.45 5.06 -0.26
C ASP A 59 -3.67 4.53 0.93
N LEU A 60 -2.36 4.35 0.77
CA LEU A 60 -1.54 3.91 1.88
C LEU A 60 -1.48 5.00 2.96
N GLY A 61 -1.37 6.24 2.56
CA GLY A 61 -1.36 7.34 3.54
C GLY A 61 -2.63 7.36 4.36
N ASP A 62 -3.77 7.16 3.70
CA ASP A 62 -5.04 7.15 4.40
C ASP A 62 -5.13 5.96 5.35
N ALA A 63 -4.64 4.81 4.94
CA ALA A 63 -4.65 3.63 5.79
C ALA A 63 -3.77 3.83 7.02
N LEU A 64 -2.62 4.46 6.84
CA LEU A 64 -1.72 4.72 7.96
C LEU A 64 -2.35 5.69 8.96
N ARG A 65 -3.06 6.69 8.46
CA ARG A 65 -3.71 7.65 9.36
C ARG A 65 -4.83 6.98 10.14
N GLU A 66 -5.55 6.09 9.48
CA GLU A 66 -6.60 5.37 10.16
C GLU A 66 -6.03 4.45 11.23
N LEU A 67 -4.93 3.77 10.93
CA LEU A 67 -4.29 2.91 11.89
C LEU A 67 -3.78 3.72 13.09
N ALA A 68 -3.21 4.87 12.84
CA ALA A 68 -2.73 5.73 13.90
C ALA A 68 -3.88 6.18 14.79
N ARG A 69 -5.01 6.49 14.16
CA ARG A 69 -6.16 6.94 14.91
C ARG A 69 -6.67 5.82 15.82
N GLN A 70 -6.71 4.61 15.31
CA GLN A 70 -7.16 3.48 16.10
C GLN A 70 -6.24 3.18 17.27
N ARG A 71 -4.94 3.35 17.07
CA ARG A 71 -4.01 3.06 18.12
C ARG A 71 -3.96 4.12 19.19
N ARG A 72 -4.46 5.34 18.84
CA ARG A 72 -4.46 6.40 19.78
C ARG A 72 -5.70 6.43 20.61
N THR A 73 -6.84 6.00 20.11
CA THR A 73 -8.03 6.15 20.73
C THR A 73 -8.23 5.42 21.99
N PRO A 74 -7.92 4.29 22.11
CA PRO A 74 -8.32 3.55 23.20
C PRO A 74 -7.89 3.99 24.52
N GLU A 75 -7.05 4.64 24.57
CA GLU A 75 -6.70 4.99 25.75
C GLU A 75 -7.54 5.75 26.39
N PHE A 76 -8.20 5.97 26.45
CA PHE A 76 -8.85 6.77 27.09
C PHE A 76 -9.72 6.43 27.63
N LEU A 77 -9.77 6.03 27.71
CA LEU A 77 -10.61 5.81 28.17
C LEU A 77 -10.66 5.39 29.04
#